data_03ead11d777aad455b1f27ecd341e497
#
_entry.id   03ead11d777aad455b1f27ecd341e497
#
_cell.length_a   1.000
_cell.length_b   1.000
_cell.length_c   1.000
_cell.angle_alpha   90.00
_cell.angle_beta   90.00
_cell.angle_gamma   90.00
#
_symmetry.space_group_name_H-M   'P 1'
#
loop_
_entity.id
_entity.type
_entity.pdbx_description
1 polymer ?
#
loop_
_entity_poly.entity_id
_entity_poly.type
_entity_poly.pdbx_seq_one_letter_code
_entity_poly.pdbx_strand_id
1 'polypeptide(L)'
;GPPMQDTTKRLVVGVLAHVDSGKTTLSEAVLYRAGTIRKLGRVDHRDAFLDTDSLERARGITIFSKQALFQLDGGRTQIAWLDTPGHVDFSAEAERTVGVLDYAVLVISGPDGVQSHTETLWALLRRSRVPTFLFVNKMDLPGPGREALLDQLRRRLGEGFVDFGADAAARDEALALCDEHLMEAYLAGEPLADGDIVTAIARRHVFPCWFGSALKLDGVDALLEGLARWTRPAPAGEHFGARVFKVSQDEQGARLTWLRVTGGVLKVKDTLAGGPEGAGWSAKADQLRLYSGAKYTLAGEVLPGQVCAVTGLADAKPGEGLGAERDAGDPLLEPVLTYQVLLPEGTDVHTALAQLRRIEEEVPE
;
A
#
# COMPACT_ATOMS: atom_id res chain seq x y z
N GLY A 1 -17.44 -20.27 -27.66
CA GLY A 1 -16.00 -20.44 -27.39
C GLY A 1 -15.69 -20.36 -25.92
N PRO A 2 -14.49 -20.76 -25.50
CA PRO A 2 -14.13 -20.62 -24.10
C PRO A 2 -14.21 -19.14 -23.67
N PRO A 3 -14.63 -18.86 -22.43
CA PRO A 3 -14.68 -17.48 -21.97
C PRO A 3 -13.28 -16.88 -22.00
N MET A 4 -13.20 -15.60 -22.36
CA MET A 4 -11.92 -14.89 -22.33
C MET A 4 -11.42 -14.85 -20.90
N GLN A 5 -10.17 -15.21 -20.70
CA GLN A 5 -9.54 -15.09 -19.39
C GLN A 5 -9.47 -13.60 -19.02
N ASP A 6 -9.87 -13.30 -17.80
CA ASP A 6 -9.72 -11.98 -17.25
C ASP A 6 -8.24 -11.76 -16.94
N THR A 7 -7.57 -10.93 -17.74
CA THR A 7 -6.16 -10.62 -17.58
C THR A 7 -5.95 -9.30 -16.83
N THR A 8 -7.00 -8.70 -16.31
CA THR A 8 -6.91 -7.45 -15.56
C THR A 8 -6.11 -7.66 -14.28
N LYS A 9 -5.13 -6.82 -14.07
CA LYS A 9 -4.33 -6.81 -12.84
C LYS A 9 -4.99 -5.85 -11.86
N ARG A 10 -5.41 -6.37 -10.71
CA ARG A 10 -6.03 -5.57 -9.64
C ARG A 10 -5.09 -5.52 -8.46
N LEU A 11 -4.73 -4.32 -8.06
CA LEU A 11 -3.75 -4.09 -7.00
C LEU A 11 -4.31 -3.16 -5.94
N VAL A 12 -3.97 -3.46 -4.70
CA VAL A 12 -4.20 -2.55 -3.58
C VAL A 12 -2.85 -1.93 -3.25
N VAL A 13 -2.76 -0.62 -3.40
CA VAL A 13 -1.52 0.14 -3.18
C VAL A 13 -1.76 1.14 -2.07
N GLY A 14 -0.95 1.08 -1.03
CA GLY A 14 -1.03 2.02 0.08
C GLY A 14 0.01 3.12 -0.06
N VAL A 15 -0.38 4.35 0.27
CA VAL A 15 0.57 5.46 0.33
C VAL A 15 0.86 5.78 1.78
N LEU A 16 2.15 5.84 2.12
CA LEU A 16 2.65 6.15 3.46
C LEU A 16 3.66 7.29 3.36
N ALA A 17 3.70 8.11 4.39
CA ALA A 17 4.61 9.24 4.39
C ALA A 17 4.79 9.78 5.80
N HIS A 18 5.97 10.33 6.08
CA HIS A 18 6.12 11.13 7.28
C HIS A 18 5.44 12.50 7.07
N VAL A 19 5.22 13.21 8.15
CA VAL A 19 4.53 14.50 8.14
C VAL A 19 5.23 15.47 7.17
N ASP A 20 4.45 16.22 6.40
CA ASP A 20 4.91 17.25 5.48
C ASP A 20 5.75 16.76 4.30
N SER A 21 5.74 15.47 3.99
CA SER A 21 6.45 14.96 2.82
C SER A 21 5.67 15.11 1.52
N GLY A 22 4.39 15.47 1.59
CA GLY A 22 3.57 15.71 0.41
C GLY A 22 2.72 14.52 -0.03
N LYS A 23 2.31 13.68 0.91
CA LYS A 23 1.47 12.51 0.63
C LYS A 23 0.17 12.90 -0.08
N THR A 24 -0.53 13.91 0.43
CA THR A 24 -1.79 14.35 -0.14
C THR A 24 -1.59 14.95 -1.53
N THR A 25 -0.56 15.76 -1.69
CA THR A 25 -0.23 16.36 -3.00
C THR A 25 0.09 15.27 -4.02
N LEU A 26 0.83 14.25 -3.63
CA LEU A 26 1.15 13.14 -4.52
C LEU A 26 -0.14 12.38 -4.90
N SER A 27 -1.02 12.11 -3.93
CA SER A 27 -2.26 11.41 -4.20
C SER A 27 -3.14 12.19 -5.19
N GLU A 28 -3.23 13.51 -5.03
CA GLU A 28 -3.95 14.36 -5.96
C GLU A 28 -3.32 14.33 -7.36
N ALA A 29 -2.00 14.40 -7.41
CA ALA A 29 -1.26 14.37 -8.68
C ALA A 29 -1.47 13.04 -9.41
N VAL A 30 -1.43 11.94 -8.68
CA VAL A 30 -1.66 10.60 -9.22
C VAL A 30 -3.07 10.50 -9.80
N LEU A 31 -4.08 10.95 -9.06
CA LEU A 31 -5.45 10.91 -9.53
C LEU A 31 -5.68 11.78 -10.77
N TYR A 32 -5.07 12.95 -10.78
CA TYR A 32 -5.15 13.84 -11.95
C TYR A 32 -4.52 13.21 -13.19
N ARG A 33 -3.30 12.68 -13.04
CA ARG A 33 -2.60 12.07 -14.17
C ARG A 33 -3.21 10.76 -14.63
N ALA A 34 -3.87 10.04 -13.74
CA ALA A 34 -4.62 8.83 -14.11
C ALA A 34 -5.99 9.14 -14.72
N GLY A 35 -6.37 10.42 -14.82
CA GLY A 35 -7.64 10.83 -15.42
C GLY A 35 -8.86 10.75 -14.52
N THR A 36 -8.66 10.44 -13.23
CA THR A 36 -9.77 10.32 -12.26
C THR A 36 -10.31 11.68 -11.87
N ILE A 37 -9.44 12.69 -11.77
CA ILE A 37 -9.85 14.08 -11.58
C ILE A 37 -9.44 14.86 -12.82
N ARG A 38 -10.35 15.66 -13.32
CA ARG A 38 -10.13 16.38 -14.59
C ARG A 38 -9.32 17.64 -14.44
N LYS A 39 -9.25 18.18 -13.25
CA LYS A 39 -8.67 19.47 -13.01
C LYS A 39 -7.96 19.49 -11.68
N LEU A 40 -6.69 19.89 -11.69
CA LEU A 40 -5.99 20.17 -10.44
C LEU A 40 -6.64 21.36 -9.74
N GLY A 41 -6.51 21.42 -8.46
CA GLY A 41 -6.72 22.64 -7.74
C GLY A 41 -5.83 23.70 -8.34
N ARG A 42 -6.21 24.95 -8.24
CA ARG A 42 -5.64 26.05 -9.00
C ARG A 42 -4.21 26.35 -8.66
N VAL A 43 -3.36 25.85 -9.50
CA VAL A 43 -1.93 25.93 -9.25
C VAL A 43 -1.40 27.34 -9.31
N ASP A 44 -1.77 28.04 -10.39
CA ASP A 44 -1.41 29.43 -10.51
C ASP A 44 -2.02 30.29 -9.43
N HIS A 45 -2.93 29.73 -8.75
CA HIS A 45 -3.58 30.35 -7.68
C HIS A 45 -3.13 29.77 -6.45
N ARG A 46 -2.08 29.24 -6.59
CA ARG A 46 -1.54 28.80 -5.53
C ARG A 46 -2.11 27.77 -4.95
N ASP A 47 -2.45 27.11 -5.33
CA ASP A 47 -3.04 26.60 -5.24
C ASP A 47 -3.77 25.67 -4.75
N ALA A 48 -4.77 25.71 -4.92
CA ALA A 48 -5.77 24.87 -4.37
C ALA A 48 -5.50 23.39 -4.47
N PHE A 49 -4.67 23.01 -5.41
CA PHE A 49 -4.22 21.62 -5.50
C PHE A 49 -3.32 21.24 -4.31
N LEU A 50 -2.57 22.21 -3.80
CA LEU A 50 -1.71 21.99 -2.68
C LEU A 50 -2.38 22.17 -1.36
N ASP A 51 -3.35 23.07 -1.31
CA ASP A 51 -4.16 23.29 -0.14
C ASP A 51 -5.40 22.41 -0.23
N THR A 52 -5.20 21.14 0.02
CA THR A 52 -6.26 20.15 -0.06
C THR A 52 -7.38 20.44 0.93
N ASP A 53 -7.05 20.95 2.11
CA ASP A 53 -8.06 21.27 3.12
C ASP A 53 -8.99 22.38 2.63
N SER A 54 -8.45 23.43 2.02
CA SER A 54 -9.26 24.49 1.45
C SER A 54 -10.15 23.98 0.32
N LEU A 55 -9.61 23.11 -0.52
CA LEU A 55 -10.34 22.51 -1.62
C LEU A 55 -11.46 21.62 -1.11
N GLU A 56 -11.20 20.84 -0.09
CA GLU A 56 -12.19 19.98 0.55
C GLU A 56 -13.31 20.81 1.15
N ARG A 57 -12.98 21.86 1.87
CA ARG A 57 -13.95 22.75 2.47
C ARG A 57 -14.84 23.43 1.42
N ALA A 58 -14.24 23.86 0.33
CA ALA A 58 -14.95 24.53 -0.75
C ALA A 58 -15.95 23.61 -1.44
N ARG A 59 -15.66 22.32 -1.49
CA ARG A 59 -16.51 21.32 -2.14
C ARG A 59 -17.41 20.58 -1.19
N GLY A 60 -17.16 20.69 0.11
CA GLY A 60 -17.86 19.89 1.11
C GLY A 60 -17.54 18.42 1.04
N ILE A 61 -16.50 18.04 0.28
CA ILE A 61 -16.05 16.64 0.14
C ILE A 61 -14.53 16.61 0.12
N THR A 62 -13.99 15.50 0.55
CA THR A 62 -12.56 15.23 0.46
C THR A 62 -12.26 14.65 -0.92
N ILE A 63 -11.37 15.30 -1.67
CA ILE A 63 -10.95 14.81 -2.99
C ILE A 63 -10.21 13.49 -2.84
N PHE A 64 -9.29 13.43 -1.88
CA PHE A 64 -8.64 12.21 -1.50
C PHE A 64 -8.83 12.02 -0.01
N SER A 65 -9.88 11.33 0.35
CA SER A 65 -10.21 11.11 1.75
C SER A 65 -9.38 9.99 2.35
N LYS A 66 -9.64 8.75 1.94
CA LYS A 66 -8.96 7.58 2.48
C LYS A 66 -8.65 6.58 1.39
N GLN A 67 -9.30 6.73 0.24
CA GLN A 67 -9.23 5.76 -0.83
C GLN A 67 -9.60 6.40 -2.15
N ALA A 68 -8.92 5.99 -3.19
CA ALA A 68 -9.27 6.38 -4.54
C ALA A 68 -9.11 5.17 -5.46
N LEU A 69 -9.90 5.14 -6.51
CA LEU A 69 -9.86 4.08 -7.51
C LEU A 69 -9.47 4.69 -8.85
N PHE A 70 -8.52 4.09 -9.53
CA PHE A 70 -8.15 4.54 -10.86
C PHE A 70 -7.60 3.39 -11.69
N GLN A 71 -7.48 3.62 -12.98
CA GLN A 71 -6.99 2.64 -13.94
C GLN A 71 -5.73 3.14 -14.61
N LEU A 72 -4.85 2.21 -14.93
CA LEU A 72 -3.62 2.47 -15.67
C LEU A 72 -3.56 1.52 -16.87
N ASP A 73 -2.71 1.85 -17.82
CA ASP A 73 -2.42 0.98 -18.96
C ASP A 73 -3.70 0.55 -19.70
N GLY A 74 -4.54 1.53 -20.04
CA GLY A 74 -5.77 1.28 -20.78
C GLY A 74 -6.79 0.42 -20.06
N GLY A 75 -6.75 0.43 -18.73
CA GLY A 75 -7.65 -0.37 -17.91
C GLY A 75 -7.13 -1.76 -17.57
N ARG A 76 -5.95 -2.13 -18.08
CA ARG A 76 -5.35 -3.44 -17.77
C ARG A 76 -4.86 -3.53 -16.34
N THR A 77 -4.58 -2.41 -15.70
CA THR A 77 -4.20 -2.33 -14.29
C THR A 77 -5.21 -1.45 -13.57
N GLN A 78 -5.82 -2.00 -12.54
CA GLN A 78 -6.76 -1.26 -11.70
C GLN A 78 -6.15 -1.12 -10.32
N ILE A 79 -6.14 0.10 -9.80
CA ILE A 79 -5.51 0.43 -8.53
C ILE A 79 -6.56 0.89 -7.54
N ALA A 80 -6.55 0.30 -6.35
CA ALA A 80 -7.16 0.88 -5.16
C ALA A 80 -6.04 1.55 -4.38
N TRP A 81 -6.04 2.87 -4.34
CA TRP A 81 -5.01 3.68 -3.69
C TRP A 81 -5.50 4.04 -2.30
N LEU A 82 -4.86 3.49 -1.29
CA LEU A 82 -5.28 3.67 0.10
C LEU A 82 -4.36 4.63 0.83
N ASP A 83 -4.95 5.62 1.49
CA ASP A 83 -4.21 6.42 2.45
C ASP A 83 -3.99 5.56 3.69
N THR A 84 -2.73 5.32 4.02
CA THR A 84 -2.38 4.49 5.16
C THR A 84 -2.03 5.41 6.33
N PRO A 85 -2.61 5.18 7.51
CA PRO A 85 -2.30 6.01 8.68
C PRO A 85 -0.80 6.05 8.94
N GLY A 86 -0.24 7.26 9.04
CA GLY A 86 1.19 7.48 9.21
C GLY A 86 1.53 8.05 10.57
N HIS A 87 0.91 7.54 11.62
CA HIS A 87 1.19 8.03 12.97
C HIS A 87 2.58 7.60 13.41
N VAL A 88 3.16 8.37 14.32
CA VAL A 88 4.49 8.11 14.86
C VAL A 88 4.53 6.77 15.56
N ASP A 89 3.44 6.39 16.21
CA ASP A 89 3.33 5.13 16.91
C ASP A 89 2.63 4.10 16.02
N PHE A 90 3.06 2.84 16.14
CA PHE A 90 2.40 1.74 15.45
C PHE A 90 0.98 1.61 15.98
N SER A 91 0.00 1.88 15.13
CA SER A 91 -1.38 1.60 15.46
C SER A 91 -1.80 0.27 14.83
N ALA A 92 -2.71 -0.42 15.48
CA ALA A 92 -3.26 -1.64 14.92
C ALA A 92 -3.97 -1.35 13.58
N GLU A 93 -4.59 -0.16 13.45
CA GLU A 93 -5.22 0.23 12.20
C GLU A 93 -4.20 0.31 11.06
N ALA A 94 -3.05 0.92 11.30
CA ALA A 94 -1.99 1.01 10.30
C ALA A 94 -1.50 -0.39 9.89
N GLU A 95 -1.27 -1.27 10.85
CA GLU A 95 -0.82 -2.63 10.58
C GLU A 95 -1.85 -3.43 9.80
N ARG A 96 -3.13 -3.28 10.13
CA ARG A 96 -4.20 -3.98 9.41
C ARG A 96 -4.34 -3.49 7.99
N THR A 97 -4.22 -2.18 7.77
CA THR A 97 -4.25 -1.60 6.42
C THR A 97 -3.06 -2.09 5.61
N VAL A 98 -1.86 -2.03 6.19
CA VAL A 98 -0.64 -2.52 5.52
C VAL A 98 -0.76 -4.01 5.17
N GLY A 99 -1.42 -4.78 6.01
CA GLY A 99 -1.63 -6.21 5.81
C GLY A 99 -2.48 -6.58 4.58
N VAL A 100 -3.21 -5.64 3.99
CA VAL A 100 -4.01 -5.91 2.78
C VAL A 100 -3.39 -5.30 1.52
N LEU A 101 -2.22 -4.67 1.62
CA LEU A 101 -1.56 -4.05 0.48
C LEU A 101 -0.83 -5.08 -0.37
N ASP A 102 -0.89 -4.90 -1.68
CA ASP A 102 -0.01 -5.60 -2.61
C ASP A 102 1.33 -4.88 -2.73
N TYR A 103 1.29 -3.56 -2.73
CA TYR A 103 2.45 -2.68 -2.84
C TYR A 103 2.23 -1.44 -1.99
N ALA A 104 3.31 -0.82 -1.59
CA ALA A 104 3.26 0.46 -0.91
C ALA A 104 4.06 1.50 -1.70
N VAL A 105 3.66 2.74 -1.60
CA VAL A 105 4.44 3.89 -2.07
C VAL A 105 4.81 4.69 -0.82
N LEU A 106 6.09 4.70 -0.50
CA LEU A 106 6.61 5.48 0.62
C LEU A 106 7.09 6.83 0.08
N VAL A 107 6.50 7.90 0.58
CA VAL A 107 6.83 9.26 0.16
C VAL A 107 7.82 9.86 1.13
N ILE A 108 8.92 10.37 0.59
CA ILE A 108 9.99 10.98 1.36
C ILE A 108 10.17 12.41 0.85
N SER A 109 10.37 13.36 1.76
CA SER A 109 10.72 14.73 1.38
C SER A 109 12.21 14.78 1.04
N GLY A 110 12.56 15.18 -0.18
CA GLY A 110 13.95 15.32 -0.60
C GLY A 110 14.74 16.27 0.28
N PRO A 111 14.23 17.48 0.58
CA PRO A 111 14.93 18.41 1.47
C PRO A 111 15.19 17.84 2.87
N ASP A 112 14.25 17.08 3.42
CA ASP A 112 14.37 16.54 4.78
C ASP A 112 15.12 15.22 4.84
N GLY A 113 15.10 14.46 3.76
CA GLY A 113 15.71 13.14 3.71
C GLY A 113 15.00 12.12 4.61
N VAL A 114 15.74 11.10 5.02
CA VAL A 114 15.21 10.04 5.88
C VAL A 114 15.11 10.53 7.30
N GLN A 115 13.89 10.51 7.84
CA GLN A 115 13.58 10.94 9.20
C GLN A 115 13.35 9.72 10.09
N SER A 116 13.33 9.93 11.41
CA SER A 116 13.01 8.84 12.35
C SER A 116 11.66 8.19 12.04
N HIS A 117 10.67 8.99 11.69
CA HIS A 117 9.35 8.49 11.32
C HIS A 117 9.41 7.67 10.02
N THR A 118 10.28 8.04 9.08
CA THR A 118 10.50 7.24 7.87
C THR A 118 11.02 5.86 8.24
N GLU A 119 11.96 5.78 9.17
CA GLU A 119 12.50 4.50 9.63
C GLU A 119 11.43 3.64 10.29
N THR A 120 10.53 4.27 11.04
CA THR A 120 9.40 3.57 11.68
C THR A 120 8.46 2.98 10.63
N LEU A 121 8.10 3.78 9.62
CA LEU A 121 7.25 3.30 8.52
C LEU A 121 7.93 2.19 7.73
N TRP A 122 9.23 2.34 7.50
CA TRP A 122 10.01 1.32 6.80
C TRP A 122 10.04 0.00 7.56
N ALA A 123 10.20 0.06 8.88
CA ALA A 123 10.17 -1.13 9.72
C ALA A 123 8.82 -1.85 9.64
N LEU A 124 7.73 -1.10 9.61
CA LEU A 124 6.39 -1.66 9.44
C LEU A 124 6.25 -2.38 8.09
N LEU A 125 6.68 -1.74 7.02
CA LEU A 125 6.63 -2.33 5.68
C LEU A 125 7.49 -3.57 5.56
N ARG A 126 8.68 -3.56 6.18
CA ARG A 126 9.57 -4.71 6.18
C ARG A 126 8.96 -5.88 6.95
N ARG A 127 8.40 -5.64 8.14
CA ARG A 127 7.76 -6.70 8.93
C ARG A 127 6.58 -7.32 8.20
N SER A 128 5.80 -6.50 7.55
CA SER A 128 4.63 -6.95 6.81
C SER A 128 4.97 -7.48 5.43
N ARG A 129 6.24 -7.45 5.06
CA ARG A 129 6.76 -7.94 3.78
C ARG A 129 6.10 -7.31 2.56
N VAL A 130 5.78 -6.03 2.64
CA VAL A 130 5.14 -5.32 1.54
C VAL A 130 6.18 -4.83 0.55
N PRO A 131 6.09 -5.23 -0.72
CA PRO A 131 6.92 -4.64 -1.76
C PRO A 131 6.69 -3.13 -1.80
N THR A 132 7.76 -2.35 -1.87
CA THR A 132 7.67 -0.92 -1.66
C THR A 132 8.38 -0.14 -2.76
N PHE A 133 7.68 0.85 -3.29
CA PHE A 133 8.18 1.86 -4.19
C PHE A 133 8.40 3.14 -3.40
N LEU A 134 9.39 3.92 -3.79
CA LEU A 134 9.71 5.19 -3.13
C LEU A 134 9.44 6.34 -4.09
N PHE A 135 8.79 7.37 -3.60
CA PHE A 135 8.71 8.64 -4.31
C PHE A 135 9.38 9.70 -3.45
N VAL A 136 10.55 10.16 -3.90
CA VAL A 136 11.30 11.21 -3.22
C VAL A 136 10.82 12.54 -3.79
N ASN A 137 10.01 13.21 -3.00
CA ASN A 137 9.24 14.39 -3.39
C ASN A 137 9.99 15.67 -3.10
N LYS A 138 9.47 16.77 -3.64
CA LYS A 138 9.98 18.13 -3.39
C LYS A 138 11.41 18.33 -3.87
N MET A 139 11.77 17.64 -4.95
CA MET A 139 13.12 17.78 -5.53
C MET A 139 13.33 19.12 -6.23
N ASP A 140 12.26 19.90 -6.41
CA ASP A 140 12.32 21.28 -6.88
C ASP A 140 12.82 22.26 -5.82
N LEU A 141 12.86 21.84 -4.57
CA LEU A 141 13.34 22.68 -3.46
C LEU A 141 14.82 22.41 -3.19
N PRO A 142 15.55 23.38 -2.60
CA PRO A 142 16.94 23.17 -2.23
C PRO A 142 17.10 22.01 -1.25
N GLY A 143 18.16 21.22 -1.44
CA GLY A 143 18.43 20.09 -0.58
C GLY A 143 19.47 19.15 -1.20
N PRO A 144 19.64 17.96 -0.60
CA PRO A 144 20.55 16.94 -1.14
C PRO A 144 20.14 16.51 -2.54
N GLY A 145 21.10 16.11 -3.36
CA GLY A 145 20.83 15.56 -4.68
C GLY A 145 20.41 14.09 -4.63
N ARG A 146 20.06 13.58 -5.83
CA ARG A 146 19.56 12.20 -5.96
C ARG A 146 20.56 11.17 -5.41
N GLU A 147 21.83 11.29 -5.76
CA GLU A 147 22.84 10.32 -5.29
C GLU A 147 23.03 10.36 -3.79
N ALA A 148 23.05 11.54 -3.21
CA ALA A 148 23.17 11.70 -1.76
C ALA A 148 21.97 11.08 -1.03
N LEU A 149 20.77 11.27 -1.59
CA LEU A 149 19.55 10.70 -1.02
C LEU A 149 19.53 9.17 -1.16
N LEU A 150 19.98 8.62 -2.29
CA LEU A 150 20.10 7.17 -2.46
C LEU A 150 21.08 6.59 -1.43
N ASP A 151 22.21 7.23 -1.23
CA ASP A 151 23.17 6.80 -0.21
C ASP A 151 22.57 6.84 1.18
N GLN A 152 21.79 7.86 1.48
CA GLN A 152 21.12 8.01 2.76
C GLN A 152 20.08 6.88 2.96
N LEU A 153 19.29 6.58 1.94
CA LEU A 153 18.34 5.47 1.98
C LEU A 153 19.05 4.15 2.28
N ARG A 154 20.16 3.89 1.59
CA ARG A 154 20.92 2.65 1.78
C ARG A 154 21.51 2.56 3.17
N ARG A 155 22.06 3.65 3.69
CA ARG A 155 22.66 3.67 5.03
C ARG A 155 21.61 3.56 6.15
N ARG A 156 20.46 4.20 5.98
CA ARG A 156 19.45 4.29 7.02
C ARG A 156 18.41 3.18 6.97
N LEU A 157 18.07 2.70 5.79
CA LEU A 157 16.98 1.74 5.59
C LEU A 157 17.45 0.37 5.11
N GLY A 158 18.62 0.27 4.52
CA GLY A 158 19.17 -1.00 4.01
C GLY A 158 19.39 -1.00 2.50
N GLU A 159 19.79 -2.12 1.98
CA GLU A 159 20.12 -2.27 0.56
C GLU A 159 18.87 -2.41 -0.31
N GLY A 160 19.05 -2.30 -1.62
CA GLY A 160 18.01 -2.60 -2.60
C GLY A 160 17.40 -1.39 -3.28
N PHE A 161 17.76 -0.18 -2.85
CA PHE A 161 17.20 1.04 -3.45
C PHE A 161 17.86 1.35 -4.78
N VAL A 162 17.07 1.45 -5.84
CA VAL A 162 17.53 1.68 -7.21
C VAL A 162 16.75 2.85 -7.82
N ASP A 163 17.47 3.76 -8.46
CA ASP A 163 16.86 4.89 -9.17
C ASP A 163 16.28 4.40 -10.50
N PHE A 164 14.96 4.31 -10.57
CA PHE A 164 14.26 3.90 -11.78
C PHE A 164 14.03 5.07 -12.74
N GLY A 165 14.37 6.29 -12.33
CA GLY A 165 14.38 7.44 -13.21
C GLY A 165 15.70 7.63 -13.94
N ALA A 166 16.71 6.81 -13.66
CA ALA A 166 17.98 6.80 -14.37
C ALA A 166 17.81 6.13 -15.74
N ASP A 167 18.84 6.25 -16.61
CA ASP A 167 18.80 5.55 -17.87
C ASP A 167 18.82 4.03 -17.64
N ALA A 168 18.39 3.27 -18.65
CA ALA A 168 18.24 1.83 -18.51
C ALA A 168 19.55 1.13 -18.19
N ALA A 169 20.68 1.58 -18.73
CA ALA A 169 21.97 0.96 -18.47
C ALA A 169 22.41 1.14 -17.02
N ALA A 170 22.28 2.35 -16.49
CA ALA A 170 22.61 2.63 -15.09
C ALA A 170 21.67 1.88 -14.15
N ARG A 171 20.36 1.84 -14.48
CA ARG A 171 19.38 1.09 -13.72
C ARG A 171 19.73 -0.40 -13.67
N ASP A 172 20.04 -1.01 -14.80
CA ASP A 172 20.31 -2.45 -14.88
C ASP A 172 21.59 -2.81 -14.12
N GLU A 173 22.61 -1.98 -14.17
CA GLU A 173 23.81 -2.17 -13.38
C GLU A 173 23.49 -2.17 -11.88
N ALA A 174 22.69 -1.22 -11.42
CA ALA A 174 22.30 -1.14 -10.03
C ALA A 174 21.41 -2.34 -9.63
N LEU A 175 20.49 -2.75 -10.50
CA LEU A 175 19.62 -3.91 -10.25
C LEU A 175 20.44 -5.19 -10.06
N ALA A 176 21.49 -5.36 -10.84
CA ALA A 176 22.35 -6.54 -10.76
C ALA A 176 22.98 -6.70 -9.37
N LEU A 177 23.23 -5.61 -8.68
CA LEU A 177 23.80 -5.63 -7.33
C LEU A 177 22.79 -6.02 -6.24
N CYS A 178 21.52 -6.07 -6.57
CA CYS A 178 20.45 -6.28 -5.58
C CYS A 178 19.94 -7.72 -5.51
N ASP A 179 20.18 -8.51 -6.55
CA ASP A 179 19.56 -9.82 -6.69
C ASP A 179 20.47 -10.76 -7.47
N GLU A 180 20.64 -11.99 -6.97
CA GLU A 180 21.56 -12.96 -7.60
C GLU A 180 21.14 -13.33 -9.02
N HIS A 181 19.85 -13.50 -9.25
CA HIS A 181 19.35 -13.87 -10.58
C HIS A 181 19.58 -12.74 -11.58
N LEU A 182 19.36 -11.50 -11.16
CA LEU A 182 19.63 -10.33 -12.00
C LEU A 182 21.12 -10.17 -12.25
N MET A 183 21.97 -10.47 -11.26
CA MET A 183 23.42 -10.43 -11.44
C MET A 183 23.88 -11.45 -12.47
N GLU A 184 23.36 -12.67 -12.42
CA GLU A 184 23.70 -13.71 -13.39
C GLU A 184 23.35 -13.28 -14.82
N ALA A 185 22.16 -12.76 -15.03
CA ALA A 185 21.74 -12.28 -16.34
C ALA A 185 22.63 -11.12 -16.83
N TYR A 186 22.93 -10.19 -15.93
CA TYR A 186 23.77 -9.04 -16.25
C TYR A 186 25.18 -9.47 -16.66
N LEU A 187 25.81 -10.39 -15.90
CA LEU A 187 27.16 -10.88 -16.20
C LEU A 187 27.20 -11.72 -17.48
N ALA A 188 26.10 -12.38 -17.83
CA ALA A 188 25.97 -13.12 -19.07
C ALA A 188 25.77 -12.22 -20.28
N GLY A 189 25.63 -10.91 -20.08
CA GLY A 189 25.37 -9.96 -21.15
C GLY A 189 23.94 -10.00 -21.68
N GLU A 190 23.04 -10.66 -20.97
CA GLU A 190 21.64 -10.73 -21.35
C GLU A 190 20.86 -9.50 -20.87
N PRO A 191 19.88 -9.03 -21.64
CA PRO A 191 18.97 -7.99 -21.13
C PRO A 191 18.24 -8.49 -19.90
N LEU A 192 18.04 -7.62 -18.91
CA LEU A 192 17.24 -7.98 -17.74
C LEU A 192 15.77 -8.03 -18.14
N ALA A 193 15.14 -9.18 -17.92
CA ALA A 193 13.73 -9.36 -18.25
C ALA A 193 12.83 -8.65 -17.23
N ASP A 194 11.76 -8.01 -17.71
CA ASP A 194 10.80 -7.34 -16.85
C ASP A 194 10.26 -8.27 -15.76
N GLY A 195 9.94 -9.52 -16.10
CA GLY A 195 9.44 -10.49 -15.14
C GLY A 195 10.40 -10.79 -14.00
N ASP A 196 11.71 -10.78 -14.27
CA ASP A 196 12.72 -11.01 -13.24
C ASP A 196 12.84 -9.80 -12.31
N ILE A 197 12.71 -8.61 -12.87
CA ILE A 197 12.69 -7.37 -12.08
C ILE A 197 11.45 -7.33 -11.19
N VAL A 198 10.29 -7.67 -11.75
CA VAL A 198 9.02 -7.76 -11.01
C VAL A 198 9.15 -8.73 -9.84
N THR A 199 9.78 -9.89 -10.07
CA THR A 199 10.00 -10.88 -9.02
C THR A 199 10.92 -10.35 -7.92
N ALA A 200 12.01 -9.67 -8.30
CA ALA A 200 12.93 -9.09 -7.32
C ALA A 200 12.25 -8.01 -6.47
N ILE A 201 11.38 -7.21 -7.06
CA ILE A 201 10.59 -6.20 -6.35
C ILE A 201 9.61 -6.89 -5.39
N ALA A 202 8.90 -7.90 -5.87
CA ALA A 202 7.93 -8.63 -5.05
C ALA A 202 8.59 -9.33 -3.86
N ARG A 203 9.83 -9.76 -4.00
CA ARG A 203 10.61 -10.38 -2.92
C ARG A 203 11.31 -9.38 -2.01
N ARG A 204 11.14 -8.10 -2.27
CA ARG A 204 11.79 -7.02 -1.51
C ARG A 204 13.33 -7.05 -1.62
N HIS A 205 13.85 -7.50 -2.74
CA HIS A 205 15.27 -7.38 -3.08
C HIS A 205 15.55 -6.03 -3.74
N VAL A 206 14.55 -5.44 -4.38
CA VAL A 206 14.64 -4.17 -5.09
C VAL A 206 13.53 -3.25 -4.65
N PHE A 207 13.88 -1.99 -4.38
CA PHE A 207 12.94 -0.93 -4.03
C PHE A 207 13.09 0.20 -5.04
N PRO A 208 12.20 0.25 -6.06
CA PRO A 208 12.29 1.30 -7.08
C PRO A 208 12.07 2.68 -6.49
N CYS A 209 12.93 3.61 -6.89
CA CYS A 209 12.86 5.00 -6.45
C CYS A 209 12.63 5.91 -7.65
N TRP A 210 11.71 6.86 -7.49
CA TRP A 210 11.53 7.96 -8.41
C TRP A 210 11.71 9.26 -7.65
N PHE A 211 12.39 10.21 -8.27
CA PHE A 211 12.66 11.52 -7.70
C PHE A 211 11.87 12.54 -8.50
N GLY A 212 11.16 13.41 -7.83
CA GLY A 212 10.35 14.38 -8.53
C GLY A 212 9.70 15.41 -7.61
N SER A 213 8.67 16.03 -8.15
CA SER A 213 7.85 17.00 -7.43
C SER A 213 6.39 16.77 -7.79
N ALA A 214 5.62 16.30 -6.82
CA ALA A 214 4.21 16.08 -7.02
C ALA A 214 3.48 17.39 -7.36
N LEU A 215 3.89 18.48 -6.72
CA LEU A 215 3.36 19.81 -7.00
C LEU A 215 3.48 20.19 -8.47
N LYS A 216 4.63 19.93 -9.07
CA LYS A 216 4.93 20.26 -10.46
C LYS A 216 4.64 19.11 -11.43
N LEU A 217 4.07 18.02 -10.94
CA LEU A 217 3.80 16.80 -11.70
C LEU A 217 5.06 16.13 -12.26
N ASP A 218 6.23 16.49 -11.74
CA ASP A 218 7.50 15.91 -12.15
C ASP A 218 7.69 14.54 -11.51
N GLY A 219 7.95 13.53 -12.33
CA GLY A 219 8.15 12.15 -11.87
C GLY A 219 6.86 11.37 -11.61
N VAL A 220 5.70 12.02 -11.65
CA VAL A 220 4.42 11.36 -11.35
C VAL A 220 4.05 10.34 -12.44
N ASP A 221 4.20 10.72 -13.71
CA ASP A 221 3.92 9.79 -14.80
C ASP A 221 4.85 8.59 -14.76
N ALA A 222 6.11 8.80 -14.43
CA ALA A 222 7.09 7.70 -14.30
C ALA A 222 6.69 6.76 -13.17
N LEU A 223 6.23 7.27 -12.04
CA LEU A 223 5.71 6.44 -10.94
C LEU A 223 4.50 5.62 -11.41
N LEU A 224 3.55 6.23 -12.12
CA LEU A 224 2.37 5.53 -12.62
C LEU A 224 2.74 4.44 -13.63
N GLU A 225 3.66 4.74 -14.54
CA GLU A 225 4.17 3.73 -15.48
C GLU A 225 4.83 2.58 -14.73
N GLY A 226 5.56 2.89 -13.67
CA GLY A 226 6.19 1.88 -12.82
C GLY A 226 5.16 1.01 -12.10
N LEU A 227 4.09 1.60 -11.60
CA LEU A 227 3.01 0.83 -10.96
C LEU A 227 2.31 -0.10 -11.95
N ALA A 228 2.22 0.30 -13.22
CA ALA A 228 1.64 -0.56 -14.25
C ALA A 228 2.62 -1.65 -14.70
N ARG A 229 3.91 -1.33 -14.84
CA ARG A 229 4.91 -2.23 -15.43
C ARG A 229 5.56 -3.19 -14.44
N TRP A 230 5.88 -2.71 -13.25
CA TRP A 230 6.77 -3.42 -12.33
C TRP A 230 6.03 -4.16 -11.21
N THR A 231 4.77 -4.47 -11.44
CA THR A 231 3.92 -5.09 -10.44
C THR A 231 3.27 -6.36 -10.97
N ARG A 232 2.86 -7.20 -10.04
CA ARG A 232 2.07 -8.39 -10.34
C ARG A 232 0.95 -8.54 -9.32
N PRO A 233 -0.21 -9.10 -9.71
CA PRO A 233 -1.27 -9.34 -8.74
C PRO A 233 -0.87 -10.46 -7.78
N ALA A 234 -1.42 -10.44 -6.57
CA ALA A 234 -1.31 -11.57 -5.68
C ALA A 234 -2.09 -12.75 -6.27
N PRO A 235 -1.62 -13.99 -6.06
CA PRO A 235 -2.40 -15.15 -6.49
C PRO A 235 -3.79 -15.14 -5.83
N ALA A 236 -4.83 -15.29 -6.63
CA ALA A 236 -6.20 -15.34 -6.14
C ALA A 236 -6.53 -16.77 -5.71
N GLY A 237 -7.15 -16.91 -4.54
CA GLY A 237 -7.68 -18.20 -4.11
C GLY A 237 -8.88 -18.59 -4.98
N GLU A 238 -9.10 -19.90 -5.11
CA GLU A 238 -10.23 -20.44 -5.87
C GLU A 238 -11.56 -20.14 -5.16
N HIS A 239 -11.57 -20.31 -3.85
CA HIS A 239 -12.76 -20.11 -3.03
C HIS A 239 -12.80 -18.69 -2.46
N PHE A 240 -14.01 -18.24 -2.12
CA PHE A 240 -14.17 -16.94 -1.53
C PHE A 240 -13.28 -16.79 -0.30
N GLY A 241 -12.57 -15.68 -0.27
CA GLY A 241 -11.78 -15.25 0.88
C GLY A 241 -11.72 -13.74 0.88
N ALA A 242 -11.71 -13.16 2.07
CA ALA A 242 -11.56 -11.72 2.25
C ALA A 242 -10.94 -11.42 3.61
N ARG A 243 -10.32 -10.25 3.72
CA ARG A 243 -9.77 -9.77 4.98
C ARG A 243 -10.35 -8.42 5.32
N VAL A 244 -10.93 -8.35 6.51
CA VAL A 244 -11.43 -7.10 7.06
C VAL A 244 -10.25 -6.31 7.63
N PHE A 245 -10.10 -5.06 7.22
CA PHE A 245 -8.99 -4.24 7.71
C PHE A 245 -9.44 -2.98 8.43
N LYS A 246 -10.71 -2.61 8.33
CA LYS A 246 -11.20 -1.38 8.94
C LYS A 246 -12.70 -1.43 9.14
N VAL A 247 -13.18 -0.75 10.15
CA VAL A 247 -14.60 -0.51 10.38
C VAL A 247 -14.79 0.99 10.60
N SER A 248 -15.77 1.57 9.95
CA SER A 248 -16.11 2.97 10.10
C SER A 248 -17.63 3.16 9.95
N GLN A 249 -18.07 4.40 9.92
CA GLN A 249 -19.46 4.73 9.69
C GLN A 249 -19.56 5.72 8.53
N ASP A 250 -20.64 5.64 7.77
CA ASP A 250 -20.91 6.63 6.75
C ASP A 250 -21.57 7.88 7.38
N GLU A 251 -21.92 8.86 6.55
CA GLU A 251 -22.50 10.12 7.03
C GLU A 251 -23.83 9.93 7.71
N GLN A 252 -24.56 8.86 7.39
CA GLN A 252 -25.84 8.54 7.99
C GLN A 252 -25.70 7.62 9.21
N GLY A 253 -24.49 7.30 9.60
CA GLY A 253 -24.23 6.43 10.73
C GLY A 253 -24.28 4.94 10.41
N ALA A 254 -24.40 4.56 9.14
CA ALA A 254 -24.37 3.15 8.77
C ALA A 254 -22.97 2.58 8.93
N ARG A 255 -22.87 1.40 9.51
CA ARG A 255 -21.60 0.72 9.72
C ARG A 255 -21.03 0.26 8.38
N LEU A 256 -19.78 0.59 8.12
CA LEU A 256 -19.03 0.17 6.96
C LEU A 256 -17.94 -0.80 7.39
N THR A 257 -17.96 -2.01 6.85
CA THR A 257 -16.93 -3.00 7.04
C THR A 257 -16.07 -3.03 5.78
N TRP A 258 -14.83 -2.54 5.91
CA TRP A 258 -13.89 -2.45 4.79
C TRP A 258 -13.12 -3.73 4.68
N LEU A 259 -13.15 -4.33 3.51
CA LEU A 259 -12.43 -5.58 3.28
C LEU A 259 -11.78 -5.61 1.90
N ARG A 260 -10.77 -6.45 1.79
CA ARG A 260 -10.15 -6.82 0.53
C ARG A 260 -10.52 -8.26 0.22
N VAL A 261 -10.99 -8.50 -1.00
CA VAL A 261 -11.26 -9.86 -1.48
C VAL A 261 -9.95 -10.49 -1.94
N THR A 262 -9.66 -11.70 -1.46
CA THR A 262 -8.43 -12.43 -1.74
C THR A 262 -8.65 -13.66 -2.61
N GLY A 263 -9.89 -14.09 -2.77
CA GLY A 263 -10.20 -15.25 -3.60
C GLY A 263 -11.69 -15.32 -3.93
N GLY A 264 -12.01 -16.11 -4.94
CA GLY A 264 -13.39 -16.28 -5.37
C GLY A 264 -14.06 -15.00 -5.83
N VAL A 265 -15.32 -14.86 -5.52
CA VAL A 265 -16.11 -13.66 -5.84
C VAL A 265 -17.03 -13.38 -4.66
N LEU A 266 -17.09 -12.14 -4.23
CA LEU A 266 -18.07 -11.70 -3.25
C LEU A 266 -19.25 -11.09 -4.01
N LYS A 267 -20.44 -11.62 -3.80
CA LYS A 267 -21.66 -11.11 -4.43
C LYS A 267 -22.53 -10.40 -3.42
N VAL A 268 -23.23 -9.37 -3.86
CA VAL A 268 -24.21 -8.68 -3.03
C VAL A 268 -25.26 -9.68 -2.53
N LYS A 269 -25.63 -9.55 -1.27
CA LYS A 269 -26.57 -10.45 -0.56
C LYS A 269 -25.99 -11.81 -0.19
N ASP A 270 -24.70 -12.06 -0.49
CA ASP A 270 -24.04 -13.25 0.04
C ASP A 270 -24.08 -13.25 1.56
N THR A 271 -24.21 -14.42 2.14
CA THR A 271 -24.09 -14.60 3.58
C THR A 271 -22.62 -14.75 3.94
N LEU A 272 -22.14 -13.87 4.80
CA LEU A 272 -20.79 -13.90 5.32
C LEU A 272 -20.80 -14.39 6.76
N ALA A 273 -19.74 -15.06 7.15
CA ALA A 273 -19.61 -15.59 8.50
C ALA A 273 -18.21 -15.30 9.03
N GLY A 274 -18.11 -14.98 10.31
CA GLY A 274 -16.85 -14.69 10.96
C GLY A 274 -16.84 -15.20 12.39
N GLY A 275 -15.80 -14.79 13.14
CA GLY A 275 -15.55 -15.30 14.46
C GLY A 275 -14.88 -16.68 14.41
N PRO A 276 -14.73 -17.38 15.55
CA PRO A 276 -14.03 -18.65 15.60
C PRO A 276 -14.58 -19.65 14.56
N GLU A 277 -13.73 -20.06 13.64
CA GLU A 277 -14.06 -21.03 12.58
C GLU A 277 -15.30 -20.65 11.75
N GLY A 278 -15.60 -19.36 11.65
CA GLY A 278 -16.77 -18.87 10.92
C GLY A 278 -18.10 -19.11 11.65
N ALA A 279 -18.07 -19.44 12.93
CA ALA A 279 -19.27 -19.78 13.70
C ALA A 279 -19.67 -18.69 14.73
N GLY A 280 -18.94 -17.60 14.81
CA GLY A 280 -19.20 -16.54 15.79
C GLY A 280 -20.33 -15.61 15.39
N TRP A 281 -20.48 -15.33 14.11
CA TRP A 281 -21.54 -14.48 13.57
C TRP A 281 -21.83 -14.83 12.11
N SER A 282 -22.98 -14.45 11.65
CA SER A 282 -23.41 -14.63 10.26
C SER A 282 -24.33 -13.47 9.89
N ALA A 283 -24.11 -12.90 8.71
CA ALA A 283 -24.91 -11.77 8.22
C ALA A 283 -24.83 -11.68 6.70
N LYS A 284 -25.83 -11.08 6.10
CA LYS A 284 -25.84 -10.83 4.66
C LYS A 284 -25.10 -9.54 4.32
N ALA A 285 -24.32 -9.59 3.26
CA ALA A 285 -23.72 -8.38 2.67
C ALA A 285 -24.84 -7.58 1.98
N ASP A 286 -25.34 -6.57 2.65
CA ASP A 286 -26.49 -5.81 2.17
C ASP A 286 -26.12 -4.97 0.94
N GLN A 287 -25.06 -4.18 1.04
CA GLN A 287 -24.51 -3.42 -0.07
C GLN A 287 -23.00 -3.66 -0.16
N LEU A 288 -22.48 -3.67 -1.39
CA LEU A 288 -21.06 -3.66 -1.66
C LEU A 288 -20.74 -2.30 -2.28
N ARG A 289 -20.00 -1.47 -1.56
CA ARG A 289 -19.70 -0.10 -1.99
C ARG A 289 -18.25 0.02 -2.43
N LEU A 290 -18.05 0.55 -3.62
CA LEU A 290 -16.72 0.90 -4.12
C LEU A 290 -16.54 2.40 -3.97
N TYR A 291 -15.76 2.80 -2.98
CA TYR A 291 -15.52 4.21 -2.67
C TYR A 291 -14.35 4.75 -3.47
N SER A 292 -14.49 5.98 -3.95
CA SER A 292 -13.37 6.77 -4.45
C SER A 292 -13.58 8.19 -3.94
N GLY A 293 -12.77 8.57 -2.96
CA GLY A 293 -13.04 9.76 -2.17
C GLY A 293 -14.28 9.57 -1.30
N ALA A 294 -15.13 10.58 -1.25
CA ALA A 294 -16.37 10.54 -0.47
C ALA A 294 -17.52 9.84 -1.21
N LYS A 295 -17.36 9.60 -2.50
CA LYS A 295 -18.41 9.02 -3.35
C LYS A 295 -18.20 7.53 -3.52
N TYR A 296 -19.31 6.82 -3.72
CA TYR A 296 -19.23 5.39 -3.99
C TYR A 296 -20.22 4.99 -5.09
N THR A 297 -19.92 3.86 -5.70
CA THR A 297 -20.84 3.16 -6.58
C THR A 297 -21.20 1.83 -5.92
N LEU A 298 -22.40 1.33 -6.21
CA LEU A 298 -22.83 0.02 -5.75
C LEU A 298 -22.32 -1.03 -6.72
N ALA A 299 -21.74 -2.09 -6.18
CA ALA A 299 -21.28 -3.22 -6.98
C ALA A 299 -22.20 -4.43 -6.76
N GLY A 300 -22.43 -5.19 -7.81
CA GLY A 300 -23.11 -6.46 -7.69
C GLY A 300 -22.16 -7.55 -7.24
N GLU A 301 -20.88 -7.41 -7.54
CA GLU A 301 -19.84 -8.35 -7.14
C GLU A 301 -18.50 -7.63 -6.97
N VAL A 302 -17.64 -8.23 -6.17
CA VAL A 302 -16.28 -7.75 -5.93
C VAL A 302 -15.32 -8.92 -6.15
N LEU A 303 -14.26 -8.65 -6.91
CA LEU A 303 -13.29 -9.63 -7.38
C LEU A 303 -12.01 -9.59 -6.54
N PRO A 304 -11.20 -10.65 -6.57
CA PRO A 304 -9.92 -10.65 -5.86
C PRO A 304 -9.05 -9.46 -6.26
N GLY A 305 -8.42 -8.84 -5.27
CA GLY A 305 -7.61 -7.65 -5.47
C GLY A 305 -8.38 -6.34 -5.37
N GLN A 306 -9.69 -6.40 -5.24
CA GLN A 306 -10.52 -5.22 -5.01
C GLN A 306 -10.80 -5.03 -3.52
N VAL A 307 -11.03 -3.78 -3.17
CA VAL A 307 -11.42 -3.34 -1.83
C VAL A 307 -12.83 -2.78 -1.90
N CYS A 308 -13.66 -3.14 -0.94
CA CYS A 308 -15.01 -2.58 -0.84
C CYS A 308 -15.39 -2.32 0.60
N ALA A 309 -16.42 -1.51 0.80
CA ALA A 309 -17.08 -1.35 2.10
C ALA A 309 -18.41 -2.07 2.04
N VAL A 310 -18.63 -2.96 2.99
CA VAL A 310 -19.83 -3.78 3.07
C VAL A 310 -20.74 -3.21 4.16
N THR A 311 -22.01 -3.09 3.87
CA THR A 311 -23.03 -2.74 4.88
C THR A 311 -23.76 -4.00 5.33
N GLY A 312 -24.29 -3.98 6.55
CA GLY A 312 -25.07 -5.10 7.09
C GLY A 312 -24.30 -6.08 7.96
N LEU A 313 -23.01 -5.85 8.19
CA LEU A 313 -22.18 -6.72 9.00
C LEU A 313 -21.95 -6.07 10.38
N ALA A 314 -22.86 -6.30 11.31
CA ALA A 314 -22.79 -5.64 12.62
C ALA A 314 -21.64 -6.12 13.49
N ASP A 315 -21.23 -7.37 13.33
CA ASP A 315 -20.29 -8.03 14.24
C ASP A 315 -18.88 -8.23 13.65
N ALA A 316 -18.67 -7.90 12.39
CA ALA A 316 -17.36 -8.03 11.76
C ALA A 316 -16.35 -7.08 12.41
N LYS A 317 -15.13 -7.57 12.66
CA LYS A 317 -14.08 -6.80 13.32
C LYS A 317 -12.85 -6.67 12.43
N PRO A 318 -12.10 -5.56 12.54
CA PRO A 318 -10.83 -5.43 11.83
C PRO A 318 -9.90 -6.59 12.16
N GLY A 319 -9.24 -7.12 11.14
CA GLY A 319 -8.33 -8.26 11.27
C GLY A 319 -8.98 -9.61 11.00
N GLU A 320 -10.31 -9.68 10.97
CA GLU A 320 -10.97 -10.95 10.66
C GLU A 320 -10.72 -11.40 9.22
N GLY A 321 -10.52 -12.71 9.08
CA GLY A 321 -10.56 -13.38 7.79
C GLY A 321 -11.92 -13.99 7.57
N LEU A 322 -12.43 -13.87 6.35
CA LEU A 322 -13.71 -14.43 5.95
C LEU A 322 -13.50 -15.51 4.89
N GLY A 323 -14.35 -16.50 4.89
CA GLY A 323 -14.23 -17.58 3.92
C GLY A 323 -12.94 -18.37 4.08
N ALA A 324 -12.15 -18.45 3.02
CA ALA A 324 -10.88 -19.18 3.02
C ALA A 324 -9.75 -18.47 3.81
N GLU A 325 -9.95 -17.20 4.15
CA GLU A 325 -8.95 -16.47 4.94
C GLU A 325 -9.09 -16.76 6.42
N ARG A 326 -7.95 -16.82 7.11
CA ARG A 326 -7.92 -16.93 8.56
C ARG A 326 -7.79 -15.55 9.18
N ASP A 327 -8.21 -15.43 10.42
CA ASP A 327 -8.03 -14.18 11.15
C ASP A 327 -6.54 -13.84 11.22
N ALA A 328 -6.24 -12.55 11.12
CA ALA A 328 -4.89 -12.07 11.30
C ALA A 328 -4.47 -12.32 12.75
N GLY A 329 -3.23 -12.72 12.96
CA GLY A 329 -2.68 -12.79 14.30
C GLY A 329 -2.61 -11.40 14.92
N ASP A 330 -2.28 -11.34 16.21
CA ASP A 330 -2.05 -10.05 16.87
C ASP A 330 -0.99 -9.29 16.07
N PRO A 331 -1.31 -8.08 15.61
CA PRO A 331 -0.39 -7.33 14.75
C PRO A 331 1.01 -7.15 15.32
N LEU A 332 1.15 -7.14 16.64
CA LEU A 332 2.43 -6.90 17.29
C LEU A 332 3.18 -8.16 17.68
N LEU A 333 2.52 -9.32 17.72
CA LEU A 333 3.14 -10.56 18.18
C LEU A 333 4.06 -11.21 17.16
N GLU A 334 3.63 -11.36 15.91
CA GLU A 334 4.45 -11.99 14.88
C GLU A 334 5.79 -11.31 14.64
N PRO A 335 5.85 -9.98 14.54
CA PRO A 335 7.13 -9.30 14.40
C PRO A 335 8.06 -9.50 15.60
N VAL A 336 7.50 -9.54 16.79
CA VAL A 336 8.28 -9.78 18.00
C VAL A 336 8.90 -11.16 17.97
N LEU A 337 8.16 -12.16 17.53
CA LEU A 337 8.68 -13.51 17.38
C LEU A 337 9.85 -13.57 16.41
N THR A 338 9.78 -12.77 15.35
CA THR A 338 10.84 -12.68 14.34
C THR A 338 12.13 -12.11 14.93
N TYR A 339 12.03 -11.24 15.91
CA TYR A 339 13.18 -10.54 16.50
C TYR A 339 13.85 -11.30 17.66
N GLN A 340 13.35 -12.45 18.05
CA GLN A 340 13.96 -13.20 19.14
C GLN A 340 15.42 -13.56 18.89
N VAL A 341 15.85 -13.60 17.64
CA VAL A 341 17.25 -13.85 17.28
C VAL A 341 18.20 -12.78 17.82
N LEU A 342 17.66 -11.63 18.19
CA LEU A 342 18.43 -10.53 18.75
C LEU A 342 18.51 -10.59 20.29
N LEU A 343 17.94 -11.62 20.91
CA LEU A 343 17.98 -11.79 22.36
C LEU A 343 19.40 -12.05 22.82
N PRO A 344 19.77 -11.50 23.98
CA PRO A 344 21.10 -11.77 24.55
C PRO A 344 21.33 -13.25 24.74
N GLU A 345 22.59 -13.65 24.63
CA GLU A 345 23.01 -15.02 24.92
C GLU A 345 22.61 -15.40 26.35
N GLY A 346 22.09 -16.60 26.52
CA GLY A 346 21.61 -17.07 27.79
C GLY A 346 20.17 -16.67 28.13
N THR A 347 19.52 -15.90 27.29
CA THR A 347 18.13 -15.51 27.49
C THR A 347 17.22 -16.69 27.18
N ASP A 348 16.29 -17.00 28.08
CA ASP A 348 15.25 -17.98 27.83
C ASP A 348 14.26 -17.40 26.82
N VAL A 349 14.18 -18.06 25.67
CA VAL A 349 13.30 -17.62 24.57
C VAL A 349 11.84 -17.59 25.03
N HIS A 350 11.38 -18.59 25.76
CA HIS A 350 9.99 -18.63 26.21
C HIS A 350 9.67 -17.50 27.18
N THR A 351 10.58 -17.23 28.12
CA THR A 351 10.42 -16.13 29.06
C THR A 351 10.44 -14.81 28.36
N ALA A 352 11.36 -14.61 27.40
CA ALA A 352 11.45 -13.38 26.64
C ALA A 352 10.19 -13.15 25.80
N LEU A 353 9.67 -14.18 25.13
CA LEU A 353 8.44 -14.09 24.37
C LEU A 353 7.24 -13.76 25.25
N ALA A 354 7.15 -14.37 26.44
CA ALA A 354 6.08 -14.06 27.37
C ALA A 354 6.12 -12.60 27.83
N GLN A 355 7.31 -12.08 28.09
CA GLN A 355 7.49 -10.68 28.47
C GLN A 355 7.11 -9.74 27.34
N LEU A 356 7.52 -10.06 26.12
CA LEU A 356 7.21 -9.24 24.94
C LEU A 356 5.71 -9.24 24.66
N ARG A 357 5.05 -10.39 24.80
CA ARG A 357 3.59 -10.47 24.63
C ARG A 357 2.87 -9.62 25.66
N ARG A 358 3.33 -9.59 26.91
CA ARG A 358 2.74 -8.75 27.93
C ARG A 358 2.90 -7.26 27.59
N ILE A 359 4.05 -6.87 27.09
CA ILE A 359 4.28 -5.49 26.67
C ILE A 359 3.31 -5.11 25.56
N GLU A 360 3.12 -5.96 24.56
CA GLU A 360 2.21 -5.70 23.46
C GLU A 360 0.75 -5.63 23.90
N GLU A 361 0.34 -6.43 24.87
CA GLU A 361 -1.01 -6.38 25.43
C GLU A 361 -1.26 -5.09 26.21
N GLU A 362 -0.24 -4.50 26.80
CA GLU A 362 -0.34 -3.25 27.55
C GLU A 362 -0.41 -2.03 26.61
N VAL A 363 -0.03 -2.17 25.36
CA VAL A 363 -0.09 -1.08 24.37
C VAL A 363 -1.41 -1.19 23.64
N PRO A 364 -2.42 -0.37 23.99
CA PRO A 364 -3.72 -0.44 23.31
C PRO A 364 -3.57 -0.01 21.87
N GLU A 365 -4.38 -0.60 21.04
CA GLU A 365 -4.41 -0.32 19.61
C GLU A 365 -4.93 1.08 19.28
#